data_f9103dfd4f2c80faa45652f469703879
#
_entry.id   f9103dfd4f2c80faa45652f469703879
#
_cell.length_a   1.000
_cell.length_b   1.000
_cell.length_c   1.000
_cell.angle_alpha   90.00
_cell.angle_beta   90.00
_cell.angle_gamma   90.00
#
_symmetry.space_group_name_H-M   'P 1'
#
loop_
_entity.id
_entity.type
_entity.pdbx_description
1 polymer ?
#
loop_
_entity_poly.entity_id
_entity_poly.type
_entity_poly.pdbx_seq_one_letter_code
_entity_poly.pdbx_strand_id
1 'polypeptide(L)'
;MDRRLKRVFVIVLDSMGMGAMADAARFGDEGADTLGHISQTVEHFYIPNLASLGLANLKSLKQVQPQEHPLGYYAALNEKSNGKDTMTGHWEMMGIETKKPFITFTEHGFPPELIAELEKRCSRKIIGNRAESGTKILEELGEQEIREGKLIVYTSADSVLQICGNEETMGLETLYHYCEIARELTMRDEWRVCLLYTSPSPR
;
A
#
# COMPACT_ATOMS: atom_id res chain seq x y z
N MET A 1 -28.84 23.46 18.78
CA MET A 1 -27.65 22.98 19.51
C MET A 1 -26.60 22.65 18.48
N ASP A 2 -25.55 23.46 18.39
CA ASP A 2 -24.44 23.23 17.49
C ASP A 2 -23.58 22.09 18.04
N ARG A 3 -23.85 20.85 17.60
CA ARG A 3 -23.06 19.66 17.99
C ARG A 3 -21.80 19.63 17.12
N ARG A 4 -20.78 20.37 17.53
CA ARG A 4 -19.44 20.21 16.92
C ARG A 4 -18.92 18.83 17.24
N LEU A 5 -18.71 18.02 16.22
CA LEU A 5 -18.05 16.73 16.36
C LEU A 5 -16.62 16.97 16.86
N LYS A 6 -16.26 16.33 17.97
CA LYS A 6 -14.93 16.48 18.57
C LYS A 6 -13.92 15.46 18.03
N ARG A 7 -14.39 14.37 17.43
CA ARG A 7 -13.55 13.27 16.90
C ARG A 7 -14.21 12.68 15.67
N VAL A 8 -13.38 12.31 14.71
CA VAL A 8 -13.75 11.52 13.53
C VAL A 8 -12.83 10.30 13.50
N PHE A 9 -13.39 9.13 13.27
CA PHE A 9 -12.64 7.89 13.07
C PHE A 9 -12.81 7.49 11.61
N VAL A 10 -11.69 7.30 10.92
CA VAL A 10 -11.65 6.74 9.56
C VAL A 10 -11.16 5.31 9.68
N ILE A 11 -11.96 4.35 9.23
CA ILE A 11 -11.61 2.93 9.22
C ILE A 11 -11.51 2.52 7.75
N VAL A 12 -10.29 2.23 7.31
CA VAL A 12 -10.02 1.73 5.96
C VAL A 12 -10.03 0.21 6.01
N LEU A 13 -10.94 -0.40 5.26
CA LEU A 13 -10.98 -1.84 5.10
C LEU A 13 -10.13 -2.21 3.88
N ASP A 14 -8.97 -2.77 4.14
CA ASP A 14 -8.06 -3.20 3.11
C ASP A 14 -8.67 -4.32 2.24
N SER A 15 -8.35 -4.33 0.97
CA SER A 15 -8.78 -5.33 -0.01
C SER A 15 -10.32 -5.49 -0.17
N MET A 16 -11.10 -4.47 0.19
CA MET A 16 -12.57 -4.48 0.13
C MET A 16 -13.15 -3.77 -1.12
N GLY A 17 -12.46 -3.83 -2.24
CA GLY A 17 -12.91 -3.21 -3.49
C GLY A 17 -14.32 -3.65 -3.93
N MET A 18 -15.17 -2.69 -4.29
CA MET A 18 -16.56 -2.89 -4.72
C MET A 18 -16.77 -2.41 -6.16
N GLY A 19 -16.19 -3.11 -7.12
CA GLY A 19 -16.25 -2.77 -8.53
C GLY A 19 -15.03 -1.96 -9.01
N ALA A 20 -14.95 -1.83 -10.33
CA ALA A 20 -13.89 -1.09 -11.01
C ALA A 20 -14.31 0.37 -11.23
N MET A 21 -13.36 1.28 -11.16
CA MET A 21 -13.57 2.68 -11.53
C MET A 21 -13.63 2.85 -13.06
N ALA A 22 -14.07 4.01 -13.51
CA ALA A 22 -14.23 4.30 -14.94
C ALA A 22 -12.89 4.27 -15.72
N ASP A 23 -11.77 4.50 -15.05
CA ASP A 23 -10.42 4.49 -15.62
C ASP A 23 -9.66 3.18 -15.38
N ALA A 24 -10.31 2.15 -14.87
CA ALA A 24 -9.72 0.84 -14.55
C ALA A 24 -8.93 0.23 -15.73
N ALA A 25 -9.38 0.43 -16.97
CA ALA A 25 -8.68 -0.03 -18.16
C ALA A 25 -7.24 0.50 -18.27
N ARG A 26 -6.98 1.73 -17.78
CA ARG A 26 -5.63 2.33 -17.78
C ARG A 26 -4.65 1.57 -16.87
N PHE A 27 -5.18 0.84 -15.90
CA PHE A 27 -4.42 0.17 -14.86
C PHE A 27 -4.54 -1.36 -14.93
N GLY A 28 -5.24 -1.89 -15.94
CA GLY A 28 -5.47 -3.33 -16.09
C GLY A 28 -6.42 -3.93 -15.04
N ASP A 29 -7.29 -3.10 -14.46
CA ASP A 29 -8.21 -3.48 -13.38
C ASP A 29 -9.66 -3.63 -13.86
N GLU A 30 -9.87 -3.82 -15.15
CA GLU A 30 -11.20 -4.08 -15.70
C GLU A 30 -11.82 -5.32 -15.05
N GLY A 31 -13.05 -5.17 -14.57
CA GLY A 31 -13.76 -6.25 -13.88
C GLY A 31 -13.33 -6.48 -12.41
N ALA A 32 -12.47 -5.66 -11.86
CA ALA A 32 -12.11 -5.73 -10.43
C ALA A 32 -13.35 -5.55 -9.56
N ASP A 33 -13.61 -6.51 -8.67
CA ASP A 33 -14.77 -6.51 -7.78
C ASP A 33 -14.58 -7.52 -6.64
N THR A 34 -13.62 -7.27 -5.76
CA THR A 34 -13.25 -8.21 -4.72
C THR A 34 -14.44 -8.63 -3.86
N LEU A 35 -15.20 -7.65 -3.35
CA LEU A 35 -16.34 -7.95 -2.48
C LEU A 35 -17.48 -8.65 -3.22
N GLY A 36 -17.77 -8.25 -4.45
CA GLY A 36 -18.74 -8.92 -5.30
C GLY A 36 -18.38 -10.37 -5.58
N HIS A 37 -17.12 -10.64 -5.96
CA HIS A 37 -16.63 -11.99 -6.22
C HIS A 37 -16.65 -12.86 -4.95
N ILE A 38 -16.25 -12.32 -3.80
CA ILE A 38 -16.34 -13.03 -2.51
C ILE A 38 -17.78 -13.39 -2.22
N SER A 39 -18.73 -12.47 -2.38
CA SER A 39 -20.15 -12.73 -2.13
C SER A 39 -20.74 -13.82 -3.02
N GLN A 40 -20.19 -14.02 -4.22
CA GLN A 40 -20.61 -15.04 -5.18
C GLN A 40 -20.01 -16.42 -4.88
N THR A 41 -18.78 -16.44 -4.35
CA THR A 41 -17.98 -17.68 -4.18
C THR A 41 -18.14 -18.29 -2.79
N VAL A 42 -18.29 -17.47 -1.76
CA VAL A 42 -18.42 -17.96 -0.38
C VAL A 42 -19.83 -18.47 -0.14
N GLU A 43 -19.96 -19.69 0.37
CA GLU A 43 -21.25 -20.36 0.60
C GLU A 43 -22.10 -19.64 1.65
N HIS A 44 -21.46 -19.11 2.71
CA HIS A 44 -22.12 -18.36 3.78
C HIS A 44 -21.48 -16.98 3.95
N PHE A 45 -21.82 -16.07 3.04
CA PHE A 45 -21.33 -14.69 3.12
C PHE A 45 -22.21 -13.86 4.08
N TYR A 46 -21.65 -13.51 5.25
CA TYR A 46 -22.38 -12.87 6.34
C TYR A 46 -21.69 -11.62 6.87
N ILE A 47 -22.23 -10.44 6.57
CA ILE A 47 -21.70 -9.12 6.93
C ILE A 47 -22.81 -8.22 7.53
N PRO A 48 -23.45 -8.60 8.63
CA PRO A 48 -24.68 -7.97 9.11
C PRO A 48 -24.52 -6.49 9.45
N ASN A 49 -23.39 -6.10 10.04
CA ASN A 49 -23.15 -4.72 10.42
C ASN A 49 -22.97 -3.79 9.21
N LEU A 50 -22.19 -4.21 8.22
CA LEU A 50 -22.04 -3.45 6.97
C LEU A 50 -23.34 -3.42 6.16
N ALA A 51 -24.10 -4.51 6.18
CA ALA A 51 -25.42 -4.57 5.56
C ALA A 51 -26.36 -3.55 6.22
N SER A 52 -26.45 -3.51 7.56
CA SER A 52 -27.30 -2.57 8.28
C SER A 52 -26.92 -1.10 8.06
N LEU A 53 -25.67 -0.82 7.75
CA LEU A 53 -25.18 0.52 7.36
C LEU A 53 -25.50 0.88 5.90
N GLY A 54 -26.02 -0.05 5.09
CA GLY A 54 -26.44 0.20 3.73
C GLY A 54 -25.40 -0.18 2.65
N LEU A 55 -24.41 -1.00 2.96
CA LEU A 55 -23.38 -1.37 1.98
C LEU A 55 -23.96 -2.01 0.72
N ALA A 56 -24.94 -2.90 0.84
CA ALA A 56 -25.59 -3.57 -0.29
C ALA A 56 -26.48 -2.63 -1.13
N ASN A 57 -26.73 -1.41 -0.67
CA ASN A 57 -27.43 -0.38 -1.46
C ASN A 57 -26.49 0.27 -2.53
N LEU A 58 -25.19 0.21 -2.30
CA LEU A 58 -24.20 0.69 -3.29
C LEU A 58 -24.04 -0.29 -4.45
N LYS A 59 -24.09 -1.59 -4.14
CA LYS A 59 -23.89 -2.66 -5.11
C LYS A 59 -24.63 -3.92 -4.67
N SER A 60 -25.25 -4.61 -5.60
CA SER A 60 -25.89 -5.91 -5.34
C SER A 60 -24.85 -6.95 -4.93
N LEU A 61 -25.04 -7.56 -3.78
CA LEU A 61 -24.24 -8.67 -3.26
C LEU A 61 -25.12 -9.91 -3.13
N LYS A 62 -24.60 -11.09 -3.48
CA LYS A 62 -25.41 -12.31 -3.66
C LYS A 62 -26.22 -12.71 -2.42
N GLN A 63 -25.73 -12.53 -1.22
CA GLN A 63 -26.36 -13.01 0.01
C GLN A 63 -26.71 -11.87 0.98
N VAL A 64 -26.63 -10.64 0.53
CA VAL A 64 -26.89 -9.45 1.37
C VAL A 64 -27.94 -8.60 0.70
N GLN A 65 -29.05 -8.38 1.40
CA GLN A 65 -30.17 -7.57 0.89
C GLN A 65 -29.92 -6.08 1.14
N PRO A 66 -30.25 -5.22 0.18
CA PRO A 66 -30.32 -3.78 0.41
C PRO A 66 -31.23 -3.42 1.59
N GLN A 67 -30.94 -2.36 2.28
CA GLN A 67 -31.75 -1.85 3.39
C GLN A 67 -32.61 -0.68 2.93
N GLU A 68 -33.90 -0.73 3.22
CA GLU A 68 -34.83 0.39 2.96
C GLU A 68 -34.50 1.58 3.90
N HIS A 69 -34.18 1.27 5.13
CA HIS A 69 -33.83 2.26 6.17
C HIS A 69 -32.47 1.95 6.80
N PRO A 70 -31.36 2.26 6.10
CA PRO A 70 -30.02 1.99 6.63
C PRO A 70 -29.72 2.84 7.85
N LEU A 71 -28.91 2.28 8.76
CA LEU A 71 -28.48 2.97 9.98
C LEU A 71 -27.39 4.03 9.75
N GLY A 72 -26.81 4.07 8.56
CA GLY A 72 -25.76 5.01 8.18
C GLY A 72 -25.99 5.67 6.84
N TYR A 73 -25.07 6.53 6.46
CA TYR A 73 -25.00 7.08 5.12
C TYR A 73 -23.98 6.28 4.30
N TYR A 74 -24.24 6.09 3.04
CA TYR A 74 -23.36 5.41 2.10
C TYR A 74 -23.21 6.21 0.82
N ALA A 75 -22.03 6.15 0.22
CA ALA A 75 -21.75 6.79 -1.06
C ALA A 75 -20.62 6.07 -1.78
N ALA A 76 -20.66 6.07 -3.10
CA ALA A 76 -19.49 5.74 -3.92
C ALA A 76 -18.76 7.03 -4.24
N LEU A 77 -17.45 7.06 -3.99
CA LEU A 77 -16.59 8.19 -4.30
C LEU A 77 -15.65 7.80 -5.44
N ASN A 78 -15.46 8.69 -6.38
CA ASN A 78 -14.47 8.53 -7.44
C ASN A 78 -13.16 9.19 -6.99
N GLU A 79 -12.06 8.46 -7.11
CA GLU A 79 -10.73 9.01 -6.91
C GLU A 79 -10.45 10.06 -7.99
N LYS A 80 -9.89 11.19 -7.58
CA LYS A 80 -9.54 12.31 -8.45
C LYS A 80 -8.05 12.31 -8.81
N SER A 81 -7.24 11.74 -7.93
CA SER A 81 -5.81 11.61 -8.11
C SER A 81 -5.45 10.74 -9.30
N ASN A 82 -4.31 11.03 -9.92
CA ASN A 82 -3.85 10.32 -11.11
C ASN A 82 -2.83 9.24 -10.74
N GLY A 83 -3.24 8.24 -9.98
CA GLY A 83 -2.39 7.12 -9.57
C GLY A 83 -3.20 6.00 -8.99
N LYS A 84 -2.70 4.77 -9.06
CA LYS A 84 -3.36 3.55 -8.59
C LYS A 84 -2.81 3.04 -7.26
N ASP A 85 -1.74 3.62 -6.77
CA ASP A 85 -1.06 3.09 -5.61
C ASP A 85 -1.75 3.46 -4.28
N THR A 86 -1.55 2.62 -3.27
CA THR A 86 -2.12 2.75 -1.93
C THR A 86 -1.85 4.12 -1.31
N MET A 87 -0.66 4.69 -1.52
CA MET A 87 -0.30 5.99 -0.94
C MET A 87 -1.09 7.12 -1.55
N THR A 88 -1.31 7.09 -2.86
CA THR A 88 -2.15 8.07 -3.56
C THR A 88 -3.56 8.08 -2.99
N GLY A 89 -4.18 6.91 -2.82
CA GLY A 89 -5.50 6.78 -2.23
C GLY A 89 -5.57 7.28 -0.78
N HIS A 90 -4.60 6.94 0.05
CA HIS A 90 -4.54 7.44 1.44
C HIS A 90 -4.37 8.96 1.51
N TRP A 91 -3.55 9.53 0.66
CA TRP A 91 -3.37 10.98 0.61
C TRP A 91 -4.64 11.70 0.14
N GLU A 92 -5.35 11.12 -0.83
CA GLU A 92 -6.61 11.70 -1.29
C GLU A 92 -7.70 11.66 -0.21
N MET A 93 -7.80 10.58 0.56
CA MET A 93 -8.68 10.53 1.73
C MET A 93 -8.38 11.63 2.77
N MET A 94 -7.13 12.10 2.82
CA MET A 94 -6.70 13.23 3.66
C MET A 94 -6.77 14.59 2.96
N GLY A 95 -7.33 14.65 1.75
CA GLY A 95 -7.54 15.88 0.99
C GLY A 95 -6.38 16.32 0.09
N ILE A 96 -5.42 15.43 -0.17
CA ILE A 96 -4.25 15.72 -1.03
C ILE A 96 -4.45 15.06 -2.39
N GLU A 97 -4.67 15.86 -3.43
CA GLU A 97 -4.74 15.38 -4.82
C GLU A 97 -3.34 15.13 -5.39
N THR A 98 -3.05 13.91 -5.81
CA THR A 98 -1.79 13.53 -6.45
C THR A 98 -1.92 13.70 -7.97
N LYS A 99 -1.40 14.81 -8.50
CA LYS A 99 -1.42 15.09 -9.95
C LYS A 99 -0.38 14.28 -10.72
N LYS A 100 0.82 14.11 -10.16
CA LYS A 100 1.91 13.33 -10.72
C LYS A 100 2.11 12.09 -9.85
N PRO A 101 1.70 10.92 -10.31
CA PRO A 101 1.80 9.68 -9.52
C PRO A 101 3.25 9.32 -9.24
N PHE A 102 3.46 8.51 -8.21
CA PHE A 102 4.74 7.88 -7.97
C PHE A 102 5.03 6.83 -9.04
N ILE A 103 6.31 6.50 -9.21
CA ILE A 103 6.74 5.47 -10.15
C ILE A 103 6.69 4.11 -9.45
N THR A 104 6.22 3.10 -10.16
CA THR A 104 6.27 1.70 -9.69
C THR A 104 7.42 0.97 -10.39
N PHE A 105 8.16 0.16 -9.65
CA PHE A 105 9.29 -0.62 -10.16
C PHE A 105 9.05 -2.12 -9.98
N THR A 106 7.84 -2.57 -10.32
CA THR A 106 7.36 -3.93 -10.04
C THR A 106 7.92 -4.99 -10.98
N GLU A 107 8.28 -4.64 -12.22
CA GLU A 107 8.72 -5.62 -13.22
C GLU A 107 10.18 -6.04 -13.04
N HIS A 108 11.08 -5.09 -12.79
CA HIS A 108 12.52 -5.32 -12.80
C HIS A 108 13.25 -4.84 -11.54
N GLY A 109 12.50 -4.39 -10.52
CA GLY A 109 13.09 -3.70 -9.37
C GLY A 109 13.56 -2.29 -9.74
N PHE A 110 14.31 -1.66 -8.83
CA PHE A 110 14.82 -0.31 -9.00
C PHE A 110 15.94 -0.24 -10.04
N PRO A 111 16.09 0.91 -10.74
CA PRO A 111 17.16 1.11 -11.71
C PRO A 111 18.55 0.87 -11.11
N PRO A 112 19.49 0.29 -11.88
CA PRO A 112 20.84 0.04 -11.41
C PRO A 112 21.57 1.29 -10.88
N GLU A 113 21.28 2.45 -11.45
CA GLU A 113 21.86 3.73 -11.05
C GLU A 113 21.42 4.14 -9.65
N LEU A 114 20.13 3.93 -9.31
CA LEU A 114 19.61 4.18 -7.96
C LEU A 114 20.24 3.22 -6.95
N ILE A 115 20.32 1.93 -7.28
CA ILE A 115 20.93 0.92 -6.41
C ILE A 115 22.41 1.24 -6.18
N ALA A 116 23.16 1.59 -7.23
CA ALA A 116 24.58 1.93 -7.10
C ALA A 116 24.80 3.17 -6.21
N GLU A 117 23.95 4.19 -6.32
CA GLU A 117 24.06 5.39 -5.49
C GLU A 117 23.67 5.11 -4.04
N LEU A 118 22.66 4.26 -3.79
CA LEU A 118 22.32 3.78 -2.46
C LEU A 118 23.48 2.99 -1.83
N GLU A 119 24.04 2.01 -2.54
CA GLU A 119 25.20 1.23 -2.08
C GLU A 119 26.38 2.12 -1.69
N LYS A 120 26.69 3.10 -2.53
CA LYS A 120 27.77 4.05 -2.29
C LYS A 120 27.55 4.88 -1.02
N ARG A 121 26.33 5.42 -0.86
CA ARG A 121 26.01 6.31 0.26
C ARG A 121 25.79 5.56 1.57
N CYS A 122 25.18 4.39 1.52
CA CYS A 122 24.96 3.53 2.69
C CYS A 122 26.23 2.71 3.05
N SER A 123 27.24 2.67 2.19
CA SER A 123 28.45 1.84 2.34
C SER A 123 28.14 0.35 2.58
N ARG A 124 27.03 -0.13 2.01
CA ARG A 124 26.57 -1.53 2.09
C ARG A 124 26.13 -2.03 0.74
N LYS A 125 26.39 -3.30 0.47
CA LYS A 125 25.86 -3.97 -0.74
C LYS A 125 24.36 -4.24 -0.57
N ILE A 126 23.60 -3.99 -1.63
CA ILE A 126 22.16 -4.20 -1.67
C ILE A 126 21.84 -5.59 -2.21
N ILE A 127 20.87 -6.24 -1.58
CA ILE A 127 20.26 -7.49 -2.04
C ILE A 127 18.75 -7.34 -2.08
N GLY A 128 18.09 -8.20 -2.87
CA GLY A 128 16.63 -8.27 -2.91
C GLY A 128 15.93 -7.25 -3.82
N ASN A 129 16.68 -6.56 -4.70
CA ASN A 129 16.10 -5.57 -5.63
C ASN A 129 15.08 -6.19 -6.60
N ARG A 130 13.88 -6.48 -6.09
CA ARG A 130 12.74 -7.01 -6.84
C ARG A 130 11.42 -6.70 -6.15
N ALA A 131 10.31 -6.93 -6.85
CA ALA A 131 8.99 -6.91 -6.24
C ALA A 131 8.70 -8.23 -5.51
N GLU A 132 8.43 -8.15 -4.20
CA GLU A 132 8.14 -9.32 -3.38
C GLU A 132 7.35 -8.92 -2.12
N SER A 133 6.74 -9.89 -1.45
CA SER A 133 6.18 -9.66 -0.12
C SER A 133 7.28 -9.54 0.94
N GLY A 134 7.06 -8.71 1.96
CA GLY A 134 8.04 -8.48 3.01
C GLY A 134 8.39 -9.75 3.81
N THR A 135 7.41 -10.60 4.09
CA THR A 135 7.64 -11.90 4.77
C THR A 135 8.54 -12.80 3.96
N LYS A 136 8.24 -12.96 2.67
CA LYS A 136 9.02 -13.85 1.80
C LYS A 136 10.45 -13.35 1.57
N ILE A 137 10.63 -12.04 1.35
CA ILE A 137 11.98 -11.49 1.15
C ILE A 137 12.86 -11.65 2.40
N LEU A 138 12.26 -11.53 3.59
CA LEU A 138 12.97 -11.75 4.86
C LEU A 138 13.30 -13.23 5.09
N GLU A 139 12.38 -14.14 4.77
CA GLU A 139 12.66 -15.59 4.83
C GLU A 139 13.82 -15.99 3.93
N GLU A 140 13.90 -15.42 2.72
CA GLU A 140 14.94 -15.77 1.75
C GLU A 140 16.29 -15.09 2.02
N LEU A 141 16.29 -13.82 2.45
CA LEU A 141 17.49 -12.98 2.49
C LEU A 141 17.89 -12.48 3.87
N GLY A 142 17.04 -12.63 4.90
CA GLY A 142 17.30 -12.07 6.23
C GLY A 142 18.54 -12.65 6.89
N GLU A 143 18.78 -13.96 6.78
CA GLU A 143 20.00 -14.58 7.30
C GLU A 143 21.27 -14.09 6.57
N GLN A 144 21.17 -13.89 5.26
CA GLN A 144 22.29 -13.35 4.47
C GLN A 144 22.57 -11.89 4.83
N GLU A 145 21.54 -11.08 5.03
CA GLU A 145 21.66 -9.68 5.45
C GLU A 145 22.45 -9.58 6.76
N ILE A 146 22.07 -10.36 7.76
CA ILE A 146 22.71 -10.40 9.08
C ILE A 146 24.16 -10.85 8.98
N ARG A 147 24.42 -11.99 8.31
CA ARG A 147 25.74 -12.60 8.23
C ARG A 147 26.74 -11.79 7.43
N GLU A 148 26.30 -11.17 6.34
CA GLU A 148 27.17 -10.48 5.37
C GLU A 148 27.15 -8.95 5.53
N GLY A 149 26.33 -8.42 6.43
CA GLY A 149 26.19 -6.98 6.64
C GLY A 149 25.63 -6.25 5.42
N LYS A 150 24.83 -6.92 4.60
CA LYS A 150 24.19 -6.35 3.44
C LYS A 150 22.93 -5.55 3.81
N LEU A 151 22.30 -4.92 2.83
CA LEU A 151 21.06 -4.18 3.02
C LEU A 151 19.98 -4.76 2.09
N ILE A 152 18.87 -5.19 2.66
CA ILE A 152 17.73 -5.61 1.84
C ILE A 152 16.96 -4.38 1.40
N VAL A 153 16.88 -4.18 0.08
CA VAL A 153 16.05 -3.15 -0.56
C VAL A 153 15.14 -3.82 -1.58
N TYR A 154 13.84 -3.59 -1.45
CA TYR A 154 12.86 -4.23 -2.32
C TYR A 154 11.65 -3.32 -2.56
N THR A 155 10.79 -3.71 -3.47
CA THR A 155 9.48 -3.07 -3.67
C THR A 155 8.35 -4.09 -3.50
N SER A 156 7.12 -3.61 -3.48
CA SER A 156 5.92 -4.45 -3.56
C SER A 156 5.11 -4.08 -4.80
N ALA A 157 3.84 -4.43 -4.83
CA ALA A 157 2.93 -3.99 -5.90
C ALA A 157 2.67 -2.47 -5.89
N ASP A 158 3.03 -1.80 -4.80
CA ASP A 158 2.87 -0.36 -4.62
C ASP A 158 4.10 0.44 -5.10
N SER A 159 3.96 1.76 -5.16
CA SER A 159 5.03 2.71 -5.51
C SER A 159 5.96 3.00 -4.34
N VAL A 160 6.45 1.98 -3.65
CA VAL A 160 7.26 2.11 -2.43
C VAL A 160 8.67 1.56 -2.62
N LEU A 161 9.64 2.19 -1.95
CA LEU A 161 10.98 1.64 -1.71
C LEU A 161 11.03 1.19 -0.25
N GLN A 162 11.23 -0.09 -0.05
CA GLN A 162 11.26 -0.69 1.28
C GLN A 162 12.68 -1.11 1.62
N ILE A 163 13.10 -0.81 2.85
CA ILE A 163 14.40 -1.14 3.39
C ILE A 163 14.19 -1.99 4.63
N CYS A 164 14.81 -3.16 4.68
CA CYS A 164 14.85 -3.97 5.90
C CYS A 164 16.23 -3.92 6.52
N GLY A 165 16.26 -3.96 7.84
CA GLY A 165 17.47 -4.07 8.64
C GLY A 165 17.16 -4.76 9.95
N ASN A 166 18.05 -5.63 10.40
CA ASN A 166 17.91 -6.28 11.68
C ASN A 166 18.31 -5.32 12.81
N GLU A 167 17.46 -5.17 13.83
CA GLU A 167 17.63 -4.20 14.91
C GLU A 167 18.90 -4.47 15.73
N GLU A 168 19.26 -5.73 15.96
CA GLU A 168 20.42 -6.10 16.76
C GLU A 168 21.75 -5.91 16.02
N THR A 169 21.78 -6.17 14.70
CA THR A 169 23.03 -6.14 13.92
C THR A 169 23.25 -4.82 13.18
N MET A 170 22.19 -4.12 12.82
CA MET A 170 22.26 -2.83 12.13
C MET A 170 22.02 -1.66 13.07
N GLY A 171 21.09 -1.80 13.99
CA GLY A 171 20.61 -0.73 14.85
C GLY A 171 19.62 0.22 14.17
N LEU A 172 18.69 0.74 14.96
CA LEU A 172 17.58 1.56 14.48
C LEU A 172 18.05 2.90 13.89
N GLU A 173 19.01 3.54 14.52
CA GLU A 173 19.59 4.82 14.06
C GLU A 173 20.24 4.69 12.67
N THR A 174 20.95 3.58 12.43
CA THR A 174 21.54 3.29 11.12
C THR A 174 20.47 3.07 10.06
N LEU A 175 19.41 2.35 10.40
CA LEU A 175 18.28 2.13 9.50
C LEU A 175 17.60 3.45 9.13
N TYR A 176 17.36 4.33 10.10
CA TYR A 176 16.79 5.65 9.84
C TYR A 176 17.70 6.49 8.93
N HIS A 177 19.00 6.48 9.19
CA HIS A 177 19.96 7.18 8.31
C HIS A 177 19.91 6.67 6.87
N TYR A 178 19.77 5.36 6.65
CA TYR A 178 19.60 4.80 5.31
C TYR A 178 18.27 5.19 4.67
N CYS A 179 17.21 5.29 5.46
CA CYS A 179 15.93 5.81 4.98
C CYS A 179 16.02 7.28 4.56
N GLU A 180 16.76 8.12 5.29
CA GLU A 180 17.01 9.51 4.90
C GLU A 180 17.78 9.61 3.57
N ILE A 181 18.84 8.81 3.42
CA ILE A 181 19.60 8.73 2.16
C ILE A 181 18.68 8.31 0.99
N ALA A 182 17.89 7.26 1.20
CA ALA A 182 16.97 6.79 0.18
C ALA A 182 15.93 7.85 -0.16
N ARG A 183 15.41 8.58 0.83
CA ARG A 183 14.46 9.67 0.62
C ARG A 183 15.05 10.80 -0.22
N GLU A 184 16.26 11.22 0.08
CA GLU A 184 16.93 12.26 -0.72
C GLU A 184 17.09 11.85 -2.19
N LEU A 185 17.46 10.60 -2.45
CA LEU A 185 17.61 10.07 -3.81
C LEU A 185 16.27 9.98 -4.53
N THR A 186 15.24 9.50 -3.87
CA THR A 186 13.90 9.32 -4.44
C THR A 186 13.07 10.63 -4.53
N MET A 187 13.63 11.77 -4.15
CA MET A 187 13.06 13.08 -4.46
C MET A 187 13.29 13.49 -5.93
N ARG A 188 14.19 12.84 -6.64
CA ARG A 188 14.42 13.08 -8.06
C ARG A 188 13.26 12.54 -8.89
N ASP A 189 12.91 13.26 -9.95
CA ASP A 189 11.74 12.92 -10.78
C ASP A 189 11.86 11.53 -11.42
N GLU A 190 13.05 11.12 -11.84
CA GLU A 190 13.33 9.82 -12.46
C GLU A 190 13.24 8.64 -11.50
N TRP A 191 13.32 8.88 -10.19
CA TRP A 191 13.29 7.85 -9.12
C TRP A 191 12.19 8.08 -8.10
N ARG A 192 11.20 8.86 -8.45
CA ARG A 192 10.16 9.32 -7.54
C ARG A 192 9.26 8.18 -7.08
N VAL A 193 9.56 7.64 -5.91
CA VAL A 193 8.75 6.63 -5.20
C VAL A 193 8.35 7.14 -3.82
N CYS A 194 7.33 6.54 -3.25
CA CYS A 194 7.06 6.67 -1.83
C CYS A 194 8.04 5.82 -1.05
N LEU A 195 8.64 6.36 0.00
CA LEU A 195 9.53 5.64 0.90
C LEU A 195 8.74 5.16 2.11
N LEU A 196 8.67 3.87 2.28
CA LEU A 196 8.15 3.22 3.47
C LEU A 196 9.25 2.33 4.04
N TYR A 197 9.59 2.51 5.32
CA TYR A 197 10.40 1.52 6.00
C TYR A 197 9.52 0.63 6.87
N THR A 198 9.82 -0.65 6.88
CA THR A 198 9.17 -1.59 7.79
C THR A 198 10.13 -1.92 8.90
N SER A 199 9.70 -1.73 10.15
CA SER A 199 10.44 -2.27 11.29
C SER A 199 10.38 -3.79 11.24
N PRO A 200 11.52 -4.50 11.28
CA PRO A 200 11.56 -5.96 11.13
C PRO A 200 11.19 -6.71 12.41
N SER A 201 10.64 -6.06 13.39
CA SER A 201 10.28 -6.72 14.64
C SER A 201 8.86 -7.27 14.58
N PRO A 202 8.63 -8.58 14.43
CA PRO A 202 7.46 -9.18 15.00
C PRO A 202 7.68 -9.16 16.52
N ARG A 203 6.98 -8.27 17.19
CA ARG A 203 6.79 -8.38 18.63
C ARG A 203 5.86 -9.52 18.95
#